data_f0d5f080f4fec006dc4a2a0f41bf569b
#
_entry.id   f0d5f080f4fec006dc4a2a0f41bf569b
#
_cell.length_a   1.000
_cell.length_b   1.000
_cell.length_c   1.000
_cell.angle_alpha   90.00
_cell.angle_beta   90.00
_cell.angle_gamma   90.00
#
_symmetry.space_group_name_H-M   'P 1'
#
loop_
_entity.id
_entity.type
_entity.pdbx_description
1 polymer ?
#
loop_
_entity_poly.entity_id
_entity_poly.type
_entity_poly.pdbx_seq_one_letter_code
_entity_poly.pdbx_strand_id
1 'polypeptide(L)'
;AYTYGARKIWIFNVGDIKPAEKEITFAMELAWDLERWSPEKAHGFIKEWASRTFGKKYAAEISSIYDEYYRLQAAGKDSHVWFIEYPEAEIRERLKRWEDIAMRAEVLRAEIPEGLQAAYFELVESPVRGAWMINEYQLLARLSMAHGAFADAETALADAARATEMYHALNAWTDKYNKELLDGKWDNFFRWDPYHWYYTPGMAASVCTEELLDQVRKGPEPGFLDVEESLAEGIVLDSDVEGEIPLWIHALTPVENFSKAAKDNEFCKVTLNGDSFVASATPINNIWHSPLIGPMWSKVGTLKLTKGENRFRIT
;
A
#
# COMPACT_ATOMS: atom_id res chain seq x y z
N ALA A 1 11.27 -12.45 -24.32
CA ALA A 1 11.20 -13.92 -24.47
C ALA A 1 11.48 -14.36 -25.91
N TYR A 2 10.66 -13.97 -26.89
CA TYR A 2 10.80 -14.41 -28.28
C TYR A 2 12.14 -14.05 -28.90
N THR A 3 12.61 -12.84 -28.76
CA THR A 3 13.90 -12.33 -29.24
C THR A 3 15.09 -13.11 -28.66
N TYR A 4 14.93 -13.64 -27.45
CA TYR A 4 15.92 -14.44 -26.75
C TYR A 4 15.74 -15.96 -26.96
N GLY A 5 14.93 -16.37 -27.92
CA GLY A 5 14.81 -17.76 -28.36
C GLY A 5 13.71 -18.59 -27.72
N ALA A 6 12.90 -18.04 -26.84
CA ALA A 6 11.72 -18.72 -26.28
C ALA A 6 10.59 -18.75 -27.33
N ARG A 7 10.53 -19.83 -28.14
CA ARG A 7 9.67 -19.89 -29.32
C ARG A 7 8.59 -20.97 -29.27
N LYS A 8 8.70 -21.92 -28.35
CA LYS A 8 7.81 -23.07 -28.34
C LYS A 8 6.82 -23.09 -27.21
N ILE A 9 7.25 -22.65 -26.02
CA ILE A 9 6.44 -22.68 -24.82
C ILE A 9 6.66 -21.39 -24.06
N TRP A 10 5.57 -20.70 -23.73
CA TRP A 10 5.55 -19.59 -22.81
C TRP A 10 4.59 -19.94 -21.68
N ILE A 11 5.03 -19.77 -20.44
CA ILE A 11 4.24 -20.00 -19.24
C ILE A 11 4.05 -18.65 -18.56
N PHE A 12 2.81 -18.26 -18.35
CA PHE A 12 2.43 -17.07 -17.59
C PHE A 12 1.88 -17.50 -16.24
N ASN A 13 2.51 -17.01 -15.19
CA ASN A 13 1.94 -17.12 -13.85
C ASN A 13 1.00 -15.92 -13.63
N VAL A 14 -0.28 -16.17 -13.55
CA VAL A 14 -1.31 -15.13 -13.44
C VAL A 14 -2.02 -15.14 -12.09
N GLY A 15 -1.68 -16.09 -11.21
CA GLY A 15 -2.47 -16.34 -10.01
C GLY A 15 -3.87 -16.84 -10.42
N ASP A 16 -4.90 -16.11 -10.02
CA ASP A 16 -6.27 -16.39 -10.46
C ASP A 16 -6.53 -15.82 -11.86
N ILE A 17 -7.29 -16.57 -12.67
CA ILE A 17 -7.65 -16.14 -14.02
C ILE A 17 -8.56 -14.90 -13.97
N LYS A 18 -9.51 -14.90 -13.05
CA LYS A 18 -10.30 -13.71 -12.73
C LYS A 18 -9.60 -12.90 -11.63
N PRO A 19 -9.57 -11.57 -11.74
CA PRO A 19 -10.07 -10.69 -12.81
C PRO A 19 -8.99 -10.35 -13.88
N ALA A 20 -8.06 -11.27 -14.16
CA ALA A 20 -6.90 -11.02 -15.03
C ALA A 20 -7.20 -11.25 -16.53
N GLU A 21 -8.47 -11.34 -16.93
CA GLU A 21 -8.85 -11.67 -18.30
C GLU A 21 -8.29 -10.70 -19.34
N LYS A 22 -8.24 -9.42 -19.02
CA LYS A 22 -7.69 -8.39 -19.90
C LYS A 22 -6.19 -8.61 -20.15
N GLU A 23 -5.44 -8.82 -19.08
CA GLU A 23 -3.99 -9.05 -19.11
C GLU A 23 -3.67 -10.38 -19.80
N ILE A 24 -4.43 -11.43 -19.52
CA ILE A 24 -4.31 -12.72 -20.17
C ILE A 24 -4.60 -12.59 -21.66
N THR A 25 -5.64 -11.86 -22.03
CA THR A 25 -5.97 -11.60 -23.44
C THR A 25 -4.80 -10.94 -24.15
N PHE A 26 -4.19 -9.90 -23.55
CA PHE A 26 -3.01 -9.27 -24.12
C PHE A 26 -1.84 -10.25 -24.28
N ALA A 27 -1.55 -11.03 -23.25
CA ALA A 27 -0.45 -12.00 -23.27
C ALA A 27 -0.66 -13.06 -24.35
N MET A 28 -1.89 -13.57 -24.52
CA MET A 28 -2.22 -14.57 -25.53
C MET A 28 -2.21 -13.99 -26.94
N GLU A 29 -2.76 -12.80 -27.16
CA GLU A 29 -2.70 -12.13 -28.47
C GLU A 29 -1.27 -11.77 -28.85
N LEU A 30 -0.45 -11.32 -27.91
CA LEU A 30 0.98 -11.06 -28.12
C LEU A 30 1.74 -12.34 -28.48
N ALA A 31 1.47 -13.45 -27.80
CA ALA A 31 2.09 -14.74 -28.10
C ALA A 31 1.69 -15.28 -29.47
N TRP A 32 0.47 -14.99 -29.90
CA TRP A 32 -0.07 -15.41 -31.19
C TRP A 32 0.49 -14.59 -32.36
N ASP A 33 0.56 -13.25 -32.19
CA ASP A 33 1.00 -12.32 -33.23
C ASP A 33 1.85 -11.18 -32.63
N LEU A 34 3.16 -11.37 -32.64
CA LEU A 34 4.13 -10.42 -32.11
C LEU A 34 4.21 -9.11 -32.92
N GLU A 35 3.84 -9.14 -34.20
CA GLU A 35 3.89 -7.96 -35.06
C GLU A 35 2.68 -7.05 -34.81
N ARG A 36 1.54 -7.65 -34.46
CA ARG A 36 0.33 -6.92 -34.10
C ARG A 36 0.54 -6.08 -32.84
N TRP A 37 1.21 -6.64 -31.84
CA TRP A 37 1.46 -5.99 -30.56
C TRP A 37 2.95 -5.73 -30.35
N SER A 38 3.62 -5.17 -31.38
CA SER A 38 5.00 -4.68 -31.19
C SER A 38 5.07 -3.63 -30.07
N PRO A 39 6.25 -3.37 -29.48
CA PRO A 39 6.40 -2.36 -28.42
C PRO A 39 5.75 -1.01 -28.75
N GLU A 40 5.79 -0.60 -30.02
CA GLU A 40 5.23 0.66 -30.49
C GLU A 40 3.70 0.63 -30.57
N LYS A 41 3.10 -0.54 -30.71
CA LYS A 41 1.63 -0.72 -30.87
C LYS A 41 0.95 -1.18 -29.59
N ALA A 42 1.70 -1.75 -28.64
CA ALA A 42 1.16 -2.36 -27.42
C ALA A 42 0.27 -1.40 -26.61
N HIS A 43 0.61 -0.10 -26.57
CA HIS A 43 -0.19 0.92 -25.91
C HIS A 43 -1.61 1.06 -26.46
N GLY A 44 -1.87 0.62 -27.69
CA GLY A 44 -3.20 0.63 -28.30
C GLY A 44 -4.10 -0.53 -27.87
N PHE A 45 -3.54 -1.55 -27.20
CA PHE A 45 -4.28 -2.76 -26.84
C PHE A 45 -5.53 -2.47 -25.99
N ILE A 46 -5.40 -1.67 -24.92
CA ILE A 46 -6.54 -1.42 -24.02
C ILE A 46 -7.71 -0.79 -24.76
N LYS A 47 -7.42 0.18 -25.62
CA LYS A 47 -8.49 0.83 -26.42
C LYS A 47 -9.17 -0.13 -27.38
N GLU A 48 -8.41 -1.02 -28.02
CA GLU A 48 -8.96 -2.02 -28.91
C GLU A 48 -9.75 -3.09 -28.14
N TRP A 49 -9.23 -3.59 -27.03
CA TRP A 49 -9.90 -4.51 -26.14
C TRP A 49 -11.22 -3.92 -25.61
N ALA A 50 -11.20 -2.69 -25.11
CA ALA A 50 -12.38 -2.01 -24.62
C ALA A 50 -13.43 -1.79 -25.73
N SER A 51 -12.95 -1.48 -26.95
CA SER A 51 -13.85 -1.34 -28.12
C SER A 51 -14.57 -2.64 -28.47
N ARG A 52 -13.90 -3.77 -28.36
CA ARG A 52 -14.47 -5.10 -28.64
C ARG A 52 -15.42 -5.55 -27.52
N THR A 53 -15.07 -5.24 -26.27
CA THR A 53 -15.77 -5.73 -25.09
C THR A 53 -16.98 -4.87 -24.74
N PHE A 54 -16.83 -3.56 -24.74
CA PHE A 54 -17.84 -2.60 -24.28
C PHE A 54 -18.40 -1.72 -25.38
N GLY A 55 -17.73 -1.64 -26.53
CA GLY A 55 -18.12 -0.83 -27.66
C GLY A 55 -17.24 0.41 -27.88
N LYS A 56 -17.20 0.86 -29.14
CA LYS A 56 -16.35 1.99 -29.58
C LYS A 56 -16.60 3.29 -28.80
N LYS A 57 -17.85 3.53 -28.37
CA LYS A 57 -18.26 4.72 -27.64
C LYS A 57 -17.45 4.90 -26.34
N TYR A 58 -17.18 3.81 -25.63
CA TYR A 58 -16.59 3.83 -24.30
C TYR A 58 -15.06 3.61 -24.31
N ALA A 59 -14.54 3.14 -25.44
CA ALA A 59 -13.17 2.63 -25.53
C ALA A 59 -12.10 3.68 -25.22
N ALA A 60 -12.30 4.92 -25.60
CA ALA A 60 -11.33 5.99 -25.35
C ALA A 60 -11.23 6.32 -23.86
N GLU A 61 -12.38 6.39 -23.17
CA GLU A 61 -12.41 6.71 -21.75
C GLU A 61 -11.84 5.54 -20.92
N ILE A 62 -12.25 4.31 -21.21
CA ILE A 62 -11.68 3.12 -20.55
C ILE A 62 -10.16 3.06 -20.75
N SER A 63 -9.67 3.34 -21.96
CA SER A 63 -8.23 3.38 -22.23
C SER A 63 -7.51 4.45 -21.40
N SER A 64 -8.09 5.64 -21.33
CA SER A 64 -7.52 6.75 -20.54
C SER A 64 -7.46 6.44 -19.04
N ILE A 65 -8.50 5.82 -18.49
CA ILE A 65 -8.52 5.35 -17.08
C ILE A 65 -7.39 4.33 -16.84
N TYR A 66 -7.23 3.36 -17.74
CA TYR A 66 -6.20 2.34 -17.59
C TYR A 66 -4.78 2.85 -17.87
N ASP A 67 -4.60 3.82 -18.74
CA ASP A 67 -3.31 4.47 -18.95
C ASP A 67 -2.81 5.11 -17.64
N GLU A 68 -3.70 5.76 -16.90
CA GLU A 68 -3.36 6.34 -15.61
C GLU A 68 -3.24 5.26 -14.52
N TYR A 69 -4.13 4.28 -14.48
CA TYR A 69 -4.03 3.13 -13.59
C TYR A 69 -2.65 2.46 -13.66
N TYR A 70 -2.17 2.16 -14.87
CA TYR A 70 -0.87 1.51 -15.02
C TYR A 70 0.31 2.42 -14.69
N ARG A 71 0.20 3.74 -14.88
CA ARG A 71 1.23 4.68 -14.41
C ARG A 71 1.34 4.67 -12.89
N LEU A 72 0.20 4.70 -12.21
CA LEU A 72 0.15 4.64 -10.76
C LEU A 72 0.65 3.30 -10.22
N GLN A 73 0.29 2.19 -10.85
CA GLN A 73 0.79 0.85 -10.51
C GLN A 73 2.31 0.71 -10.76
N ALA A 74 2.83 1.30 -11.82
CA ALA A 74 4.27 1.28 -12.11
C ALA A 74 5.08 2.09 -11.10
N ALA A 75 4.52 3.18 -10.56
CA ALA A 75 5.12 3.96 -9.49
C ALA A 75 5.00 3.28 -8.11
N GLY A 76 4.17 2.26 -7.97
CA GLY A 76 3.98 1.48 -6.75
C GLY A 76 2.69 0.68 -6.83
N LYS A 77 2.82 -0.65 -6.86
CA LYS A 77 1.66 -1.53 -6.86
C LYS A 77 0.83 -1.31 -5.60
N ASP A 78 -0.49 -1.38 -5.73
CA ASP A 78 -1.43 -1.33 -4.61
C ASP A 78 -1.10 -2.33 -3.49
N SER A 79 -0.64 -3.52 -3.87
CA SER A 79 -0.16 -4.55 -2.95
C SER A 79 1.17 -4.24 -2.26
N HIS A 80 1.87 -3.20 -2.67
CA HIS A 80 3.19 -2.81 -2.14
C HIS A 80 3.19 -1.39 -1.55
N VAL A 81 2.12 -0.63 -1.74
CA VAL A 81 2.07 0.79 -1.37
C VAL A 81 2.35 1.05 0.11
N TRP A 82 2.03 0.12 0.97
CA TRP A 82 2.18 0.25 2.41
C TRP A 82 3.63 0.18 2.91
N PHE A 83 4.58 -0.25 2.08
CA PHE A 83 6.01 -0.26 2.40
C PHE A 83 6.88 0.57 1.44
N ILE A 84 6.28 1.25 0.45
CA ILE A 84 6.99 2.22 -0.37
C ILE A 84 6.93 3.57 0.34
N GLU A 85 8.06 4.22 0.51
CA GLU A 85 8.09 5.58 1.01
C GLU A 85 7.85 6.59 -0.10
N TYR A 86 6.87 7.42 0.18
CA TYR A 86 6.59 8.60 -0.61
C TYR A 86 6.62 9.82 0.32
N PRO A 87 7.17 10.96 -0.13
CA PRO A 87 6.96 12.24 0.53
C PRO A 87 5.45 12.54 0.63
N GLU A 88 5.02 13.23 1.68
CA GLU A 88 3.59 13.51 1.87
C GLU A 88 2.94 14.18 0.66
N ALA A 89 3.61 15.15 0.05
CA ALA A 89 3.10 15.83 -1.15
C ALA A 89 2.84 14.84 -2.31
N GLU A 90 3.69 13.84 -2.47
CA GLU A 90 3.51 12.78 -3.46
C GLU A 90 2.35 11.86 -3.09
N ILE A 91 2.20 11.52 -1.79
CA ILE A 91 1.05 10.76 -1.30
C ILE A 91 -0.25 11.49 -1.66
N ARG A 92 -0.38 12.77 -1.29
CA ARG A 92 -1.58 13.57 -1.55
C ARG A 92 -1.91 13.66 -3.04
N GLU A 93 -0.91 13.89 -3.89
CA GLU A 93 -1.11 13.92 -5.35
C GLU A 93 -1.47 12.55 -5.90
N ARG A 94 -0.83 11.48 -5.43
CA ARG A 94 -1.13 10.10 -5.82
C ARG A 94 -2.58 9.73 -5.48
N LEU A 95 -3.05 10.04 -4.27
CA LEU A 95 -4.42 9.76 -3.84
C LEU A 95 -5.44 10.50 -4.70
N LYS A 96 -5.19 11.77 -5.00
CA LYS A 96 -6.05 12.56 -5.89
C LYS A 96 -6.16 11.95 -7.30
N ARG A 97 -5.06 11.45 -7.84
CA ARG A 97 -5.04 10.82 -9.17
C ARG A 97 -5.78 9.48 -9.16
N TRP A 98 -5.66 8.69 -8.09
CA TRP A 98 -6.45 7.48 -7.90
C TRP A 98 -7.95 7.78 -7.79
N GLU A 99 -8.33 8.80 -7.02
CA GLU A 99 -9.71 9.24 -6.88
C GLU A 99 -10.30 9.67 -8.23
N ASP A 100 -9.56 10.46 -9.02
CA ASP A 100 -10.01 10.91 -10.35
C ASP A 100 -10.41 9.72 -11.23
N ILE A 101 -9.54 8.74 -11.40
CA ILE A 101 -9.86 7.60 -12.26
C ILE A 101 -10.95 6.70 -11.66
N ALA A 102 -11.06 6.60 -10.33
CA ALA A 102 -12.12 5.86 -9.67
C ALA A 102 -13.49 6.51 -9.91
N MET A 103 -13.58 7.83 -9.79
CA MET A 103 -14.81 8.59 -10.07
C MET A 103 -15.17 8.52 -11.54
N ARG A 104 -14.21 8.63 -12.45
CA ARG A 104 -14.45 8.49 -13.89
C ARG A 104 -14.98 7.09 -14.25
N ALA A 105 -14.44 6.04 -13.64
CA ALA A 105 -14.94 4.68 -13.83
C ALA A 105 -16.38 4.53 -13.34
N GLU A 106 -16.72 5.13 -12.19
CA GLU A 106 -18.10 5.11 -11.66
C GLU A 106 -19.07 5.87 -12.57
N VAL A 107 -18.71 7.08 -13.01
CA VAL A 107 -19.56 7.88 -13.93
C VAL A 107 -19.80 7.13 -15.24
N LEU A 108 -18.74 6.53 -15.79
CA LEU A 108 -18.86 5.79 -17.05
C LEU A 108 -19.77 4.57 -16.93
N ARG A 109 -19.81 3.93 -15.75
CA ARG A 109 -20.69 2.79 -15.50
C ARG A 109 -22.16 3.09 -15.79
N ALA A 110 -22.63 4.28 -15.44
CA ALA A 110 -24.01 4.67 -15.67
C ALA A 110 -24.42 4.67 -17.16
N GLU A 111 -23.44 4.78 -18.07
CA GLU A 111 -23.65 4.76 -19.51
C GLU A 111 -23.54 3.36 -20.13
N ILE A 112 -22.95 2.40 -19.42
CA ILE A 112 -22.72 1.04 -19.92
C ILE A 112 -24.07 0.30 -20.03
N PRO A 113 -24.35 -0.37 -21.17
CA PRO A 113 -25.57 -1.14 -21.33
C PRO A 113 -25.76 -2.20 -20.23
N GLU A 114 -27.02 -2.42 -19.82
CA GLU A 114 -27.38 -3.34 -18.72
C GLU A 114 -26.71 -4.73 -18.87
N GLY A 115 -26.74 -5.32 -20.06
CA GLY A 115 -26.14 -6.63 -20.32
C GLY A 115 -24.61 -6.67 -20.20
N LEU A 116 -23.94 -5.52 -20.07
CA LEU A 116 -22.49 -5.40 -19.89
C LEU A 116 -22.08 -4.87 -18.50
N GLN A 117 -23.04 -4.53 -17.65
CA GLN A 117 -22.79 -3.94 -16.32
C GLN A 117 -21.93 -4.84 -15.43
N ALA A 118 -22.21 -6.15 -15.42
CA ALA A 118 -21.42 -7.09 -14.62
C ALA A 118 -19.97 -7.19 -15.10
N ALA A 119 -19.77 -7.28 -16.41
CA ALA A 119 -18.42 -7.31 -17.00
C ALA A 119 -17.67 -6.00 -16.79
N TYR A 120 -18.37 -4.85 -16.89
CA TYR A 120 -17.76 -3.55 -16.63
C TYR A 120 -17.34 -3.40 -15.16
N PHE A 121 -18.22 -3.78 -14.24
CA PHE A 121 -17.90 -3.79 -12.81
C PHE A 121 -16.66 -4.63 -12.53
N GLU A 122 -16.60 -5.85 -13.04
CA GLU A 122 -15.51 -6.78 -12.81
C GLU A 122 -14.19 -6.30 -13.44
N LEU A 123 -14.24 -5.90 -14.73
CA LEU A 123 -13.04 -5.70 -15.54
C LEU A 123 -12.55 -4.26 -15.59
N VAL A 124 -13.32 -3.28 -15.11
CA VAL A 124 -12.92 -1.87 -15.13
C VAL A 124 -13.11 -1.21 -13.78
N GLU A 125 -14.31 -1.19 -13.24
CA GLU A 125 -14.64 -0.43 -12.05
C GLU A 125 -13.99 -1.03 -10.80
N SER A 126 -14.10 -2.35 -10.61
CA SER A 126 -13.62 -3.04 -9.41
C SER A 126 -12.10 -2.94 -9.22
N PRO A 127 -11.26 -3.21 -10.23
CA PRO A 127 -9.82 -3.07 -10.06
C PRO A 127 -9.38 -1.62 -9.81
N VAL A 128 -10.02 -0.65 -10.47
CA VAL A 128 -9.64 0.77 -10.33
C VAL A 128 -10.05 1.31 -8.96
N ARG A 129 -11.30 1.08 -8.54
CA ARG A 129 -11.79 1.54 -7.22
C ARG A 129 -11.16 0.77 -6.07
N GLY A 130 -10.95 -0.52 -6.24
CA GLY A 130 -10.23 -1.32 -5.24
C GLY A 130 -8.81 -0.80 -5.00
N ALA A 131 -8.07 -0.52 -6.06
CA ALA A 131 -6.73 0.04 -5.95
C ALA A 131 -6.74 1.45 -5.31
N TRP A 132 -7.71 2.31 -5.66
CA TRP A 132 -7.89 3.59 -4.98
C TRP A 132 -8.10 3.43 -3.48
N MET A 133 -9.06 2.59 -3.06
CA MET A 133 -9.38 2.36 -1.65
C MET A 133 -8.18 1.80 -0.88
N ILE A 134 -7.42 0.86 -1.47
CA ILE A 134 -6.21 0.31 -0.85
C ILE A 134 -5.16 1.39 -0.66
N ASN A 135 -4.88 2.19 -1.69
CA ASN A 135 -3.90 3.26 -1.61
C ASN A 135 -4.30 4.29 -0.54
N GLU A 136 -5.56 4.73 -0.55
CA GLU A 136 -6.03 5.76 0.37
C GLU A 136 -5.99 5.27 1.82
N TYR A 137 -6.52 4.09 2.09
CA TYR A 137 -6.51 3.52 3.43
C TYR A 137 -5.08 3.30 3.97
N GLN A 138 -4.17 2.75 3.16
CA GLN A 138 -2.81 2.44 3.60
C GLN A 138 -1.95 3.70 3.79
N LEU A 139 -2.01 4.61 2.84
CA LEU A 139 -1.18 5.81 2.86
C LEU A 139 -1.65 6.82 3.90
N LEU A 140 -2.97 7.01 4.06
CA LEU A 140 -3.50 7.88 5.11
C LEU A 140 -3.30 7.30 6.51
N ALA A 141 -3.41 5.99 6.69
CA ALA A 141 -3.06 5.36 7.97
C ALA A 141 -1.61 5.69 8.36
N ARG A 142 -0.70 5.62 7.41
CA ARG A 142 0.72 5.97 7.61
C ARG A 142 0.93 7.44 7.94
N LEU A 143 0.29 8.33 7.16
CA LEU A 143 0.37 9.78 7.42
C LEU A 143 -0.22 10.13 8.78
N SER A 144 -1.34 9.52 9.18
CA SER A 144 -1.94 9.75 10.48
C SER A 144 -0.98 9.43 11.63
N MET A 145 -0.25 8.33 11.51
CA MET A 145 0.76 7.95 12.51
C MET A 145 1.95 8.92 12.51
N ALA A 146 2.40 9.37 11.34
CA ALA A 146 3.48 10.33 11.23
C ALA A 146 3.11 11.68 11.84
N HIS A 147 1.95 12.24 11.49
CA HIS A 147 1.45 13.50 12.07
C HIS A 147 1.20 13.37 13.57
N GLY A 148 0.67 12.23 14.01
CA GLY A 148 0.48 11.97 15.46
C GLY A 148 1.78 11.97 16.24
N ALA A 149 2.88 11.45 15.66
CA ALA A 149 4.19 11.48 16.30
C ALA A 149 4.76 12.89 16.50
N PHE A 150 4.29 13.87 15.71
CA PHE A 150 4.64 15.29 15.85
C PHE A 150 3.56 16.13 16.57
N ALA A 151 2.63 15.49 17.25
CA ALA A 151 1.53 16.14 17.95
C ALA A 151 0.60 17.01 17.05
N ASP A 152 0.66 16.86 15.74
CA ASP A 152 -0.31 17.45 14.79
C ASP A 152 -1.63 16.65 14.86
N ALA A 153 -2.41 16.90 15.90
CA ALA A 153 -3.60 16.13 16.20
C ALA A 153 -4.69 16.28 15.15
N GLU A 154 -4.87 17.48 14.60
CA GLU A 154 -5.93 17.76 13.63
C GLU A 154 -5.72 16.92 12.35
N THR A 155 -4.54 17.02 11.74
CA THR A 155 -4.20 16.27 10.54
C THR A 155 -4.15 14.76 10.82
N ALA A 156 -3.56 14.35 11.93
CA ALA A 156 -3.45 12.95 12.32
C ALA A 156 -4.81 12.26 12.44
N LEU A 157 -5.77 12.90 13.12
CA LEU A 157 -7.10 12.33 13.33
C LEU A 157 -7.95 12.38 12.06
N ALA A 158 -7.82 13.43 11.25
CA ALA A 158 -8.50 13.51 9.97
C ALA A 158 -8.06 12.39 9.03
N ASP A 159 -6.75 12.18 8.88
CA ASP A 159 -6.19 11.09 8.09
C ASP A 159 -6.58 9.71 8.65
N ALA A 160 -6.59 9.54 9.99
CA ALA A 160 -7.02 8.31 10.65
C ALA A 160 -8.49 7.98 10.38
N ALA A 161 -9.36 8.97 10.48
CA ALA A 161 -10.78 8.80 10.20
C ALA A 161 -11.03 8.40 8.74
N ARG A 162 -10.37 9.07 7.80
CA ARG A 162 -10.50 8.78 6.38
C ARG A 162 -9.91 7.41 6.03
N ALA A 163 -8.76 7.03 6.57
CA ALA A 163 -8.19 5.70 6.39
C ALA A 163 -9.16 4.61 6.88
N THR A 164 -9.78 4.81 8.04
CA THR A 164 -10.75 3.87 8.59
C THR A 164 -12.00 3.75 7.72
N GLU A 165 -12.52 4.87 7.22
CA GLU A 165 -13.64 4.90 6.27
C GLU A 165 -13.31 4.08 5.02
N MET A 166 -12.13 4.30 4.44
CA MET A 166 -11.72 3.60 3.21
C MET A 166 -11.48 2.10 3.44
N TYR A 167 -10.99 1.73 4.62
CA TYR A 167 -10.91 0.31 5.00
C TYR A 167 -12.29 -0.36 5.02
N HIS A 168 -13.29 0.29 5.61
CA HIS A 168 -14.66 -0.24 5.60
C HIS A 168 -15.28 -0.24 4.21
N ALA A 169 -15.02 0.79 3.40
CA ALA A 169 -15.47 0.86 2.02
C ALA A 169 -14.88 -0.27 1.17
N LEU A 170 -13.60 -0.59 1.34
CA LEU A 170 -12.92 -1.69 0.66
C LEU A 170 -13.54 -3.05 1.02
N ASN A 171 -13.85 -3.27 2.31
CA ASN A 171 -14.51 -4.51 2.73
C ASN A 171 -15.92 -4.63 2.13
N ALA A 172 -16.70 -3.55 2.14
CA ALA A 172 -18.02 -3.52 1.50
C ALA A 172 -17.93 -3.73 -0.02
N TRP A 173 -16.89 -3.18 -0.67
CA TRP A 173 -16.62 -3.38 -2.09
C TRP A 173 -16.30 -4.83 -2.42
N THR A 174 -15.51 -5.48 -1.58
CA THR A 174 -15.20 -6.91 -1.68
C THR A 174 -16.46 -7.76 -1.51
N ASP A 175 -17.30 -7.44 -0.54
CA ASP A 175 -18.58 -8.11 -0.34
C ASP A 175 -19.51 -7.93 -1.55
N LYS A 176 -19.56 -6.74 -2.14
CA LYS A 176 -20.32 -6.50 -3.37
C LYS A 176 -19.85 -7.40 -4.52
N TYR A 177 -18.54 -7.54 -4.72
CA TYR A 177 -18.00 -8.44 -5.73
C TYR A 177 -18.41 -9.91 -5.45
N ASN A 178 -18.20 -10.37 -4.24
CA ASN A 178 -18.42 -11.76 -3.87
C ASN A 178 -19.89 -12.13 -3.81
N LYS A 179 -20.74 -11.27 -3.20
CA LYS A 179 -22.10 -11.64 -2.81
C LYS A 179 -23.19 -11.10 -3.73
N GLU A 180 -22.92 -9.98 -4.43
CA GLU A 180 -23.93 -9.32 -5.26
C GLU A 180 -23.69 -9.51 -6.76
N LEU A 181 -22.43 -9.53 -7.20
CA LEU A 181 -22.12 -9.68 -8.61
C LEU A 181 -22.66 -11.02 -9.14
N LEU A 182 -23.54 -10.93 -10.15
CA LEU A 182 -24.19 -12.11 -10.76
C LEU A 182 -24.83 -13.05 -9.72
N ASP A 183 -25.60 -12.47 -8.79
CA ASP A 183 -26.31 -13.19 -7.73
C ASP A 183 -25.38 -14.05 -6.84
N GLY A 184 -24.18 -13.54 -6.54
CA GLY A 184 -23.19 -14.21 -5.70
C GLY A 184 -22.46 -15.36 -6.39
N LYS A 185 -22.44 -15.40 -7.72
CA LYS A 185 -21.70 -16.43 -8.48
C LYS A 185 -20.22 -16.55 -8.07
N TRP A 186 -19.64 -15.45 -7.62
CA TRP A 186 -18.25 -15.35 -7.26
C TRP A 186 -18.03 -15.29 -5.73
N ASP A 187 -18.99 -15.82 -4.95
CA ASP A 187 -18.85 -15.84 -3.49
C ASP A 187 -17.54 -16.52 -3.06
N ASN A 188 -16.87 -15.90 -2.09
CA ASN A 188 -15.54 -16.28 -1.61
C ASN A 188 -14.39 -16.14 -2.62
N PHE A 189 -14.59 -15.45 -3.74
CA PHE A 189 -13.55 -15.28 -4.74
C PHE A 189 -12.47 -14.30 -4.26
N PHE A 190 -12.86 -13.09 -3.85
CA PHE A 190 -11.96 -12.19 -3.15
C PHE A 190 -12.02 -12.46 -1.65
N ARG A 191 -10.91 -12.92 -1.11
CA ARG A 191 -10.74 -13.08 0.33
C ARG A 191 -9.69 -12.11 0.83
N TRP A 192 -10.13 -11.25 1.72
CA TRP A 192 -9.27 -10.49 2.60
C TRP A 192 -9.04 -11.32 3.87
N ASP A 193 -8.52 -12.53 3.70
CA ASP A 193 -8.28 -13.43 4.82
C ASP A 193 -6.96 -13.05 5.50
N PRO A 194 -6.95 -12.68 6.79
CA PRO A 194 -5.73 -12.37 7.52
C PRO A 194 -4.76 -13.56 7.61
N TYR A 195 -5.22 -14.76 7.29
CA TYR A 195 -4.39 -15.97 7.23
C TYR A 195 -3.81 -16.25 5.85
N HIS A 196 -4.23 -15.49 4.82
CA HIS A 196 -3.59 -15.57 3.51
C HIS A 196 -2.27 -14.83 3.58
N TRP A 197 -1.22 -15.60 3.58
CA TRP A 197 0.17 -15.16 3.74
C TRP A 197 0.70 -14.24 2.64
N TYR A 198 -0.09 -13.91 1.63
CA TYR A 198 0.30 -13.00 0.56
C TYR A 198 -0.03 -11.53 0.83
N TYR A 199 -1.12 -11.23 1.47
CA TYR A 199 -1.54 -9.86 1.78
C TYR A 199 -2.56 -9.91 2.89
N THR A 200 -2.44 -9.04 3.84
CA THR A 200 -3.48 -8.83 4.84
C THR A 200 -4.13 -7.44 4.73
N PRO A 201 -4.80 -7.11 3.64
CA PRO A 201 -5.66 -5.94 3.69
C PRO A 201 -6.84 -6.12 4.66
N GLY A 202 -7.09 -7.34 5.13
CA GLY A 202 -8.07 -7.63 6.17
C GLY A 202 -7.67 -7.21 7.58
N MET A 203 -6.42 -6.81 7.81
CA MET A 203 -6.03 -6.15 9.06
C MET A 203 -6.08 -4.65 8.86
N ALA A 204 -6.89 -3.97 9.66
CA ALA A 204 -6.86 -2.52 9.71
C ALA A 204 -5.41 -2.06 9.97
N ALA A 205 -4.90 -1.17 9.12
CA ALA A 205 -3.63 -0.52 9.39
C ALA A 205 -3.73 0.26 10.70
N SER A 206 -2.64 0.32 11.43
CA SER A 206 -2.59 1.16 12.63
C SER A 206 -2.76 2.62 12.25
N VAL A 207 -3.69 3.29 12.88
CA VAL A 207 -3.96 4.72 12.72
C VAL A 207 -3.69 5.45 14.03
N CYS A 208 -3.45 6.75 13.95
CA CYS A 208 -3.33 7.58 15.13
C CYS A 208 -4.64 7.63 15.91
N THR A 209 -4.55 7.57 17.23
CA THR A 209 -5.68 7.63 18.15
C THR A 209 -5.49 8.77 19.14
N GLU A 210 -6.58 9.23 19.77
CA GLU A 210 -6.49 10.21 20.86
C GLU A 210 -5.61 9.72 22.02
N GLU A 211 -5.62 8.42 22.32
CA GLU A 211 -4.77 7.85 23.35
C GLU A 211 -3.27 7.98 23.00
N LEU A 212 -2.91 7.74 21.74
CA LEU A 212 -1.54 7.93 21.27
C LEU A 212 -1.15 9.41 21.32
N LEU A 213 -2.02 10.32 20.89
CA LEU A 213 -1.79 11.76 20.97
C LEU A 213 -1.60 12.24 22.40
N ASP A 214 -2.39 11.74 23.34
CA ASP A 214 -2.23 12.05 24.74
C ASP A 214 -0.88 11.56 25.31
N GLN A 215 -0.39 10.44 24.83
CA GLN A 215 0.95 9.97 25.20
C GLN A 215 2.04 10.88 24.62
N VAL A 216 1.89 11.31 23.37
CA VAL A 216 2.83 12.24 22.72
C VAL A 216 2.82 13.61 23.41
N ARG A 217 1.63 14.17 23.71
CA ARG A 217 1.48 15.48 24.37
C ARG A 217 2.07 15.52 25.80
N LYS A 218 2.14 14.37 26.46
CA LYS A 218 2.76 14.23 27.80
C LYS A 218 4.25 14.05 27.75
N GLY A 219 4.79 13.74 26.56
CA GLY A 219 6.21 13.62 26.31
C GLY A 219 6.89 14.97 26.05
N PRO A 220 8.22 14.98 25.89
CA PRO A 220 8.94 16.15 25.39
C PRO A 220 8.47 16.49 23.98
N GLU A 221 8.69 17.73 23.56
CA GLU A 221 8.40 18.12 22.18
C GLU A 221 9.07 17.15 21.19
N PRO A 222 8.33 16.70 20.15
CA PRO A 222 8.90 15.80 19.16
C PRO A 222 10.13 16.45 18.51
N GLY A 223 11.25 15.76 18.56
CA GLY A 223 12.49 16.20 17.95
C GLY A 223 13.00 15.15 16.96
N PHE A 224 13.59 15.60 15.88
CA PHE A 224 14.40 14.73 15.03
C PHE A 224 15.82 14.70 15.57
N LEU A 225 16.36 13.49 15.63
CA LEU A 225 17.78 13.27 15.76
C LEU A 225 18.26 12.74 14.41
N ASP A 226 19.05 13.55 13.72
CA ASP A 226 19.82 13.05 12.58
C ASP A 226 21.05 12.35 13.14
N VAL A 227 21.10 11.03 12.94
CA VAL A 227 22.01 10.18 13.72
C VAL A 227 22.96 9.35 12.86
N GLU A 228 23.21 9.78 11.63
CA GLU A 228 24.06 9.00 10.71
C GLU A 228 25.46 8.68 11.27
N GLU A 229 26.01 9.50 12.16
CA GLU A 229 27.40 9.29 12.64
C GLU A 229 27.53 8.91 14.13
N SER A 230 26.54 9.10 14.98
CA SER A 230 26.72 9.04 16.43
C SER A 230 25.98 7.95 17.20
N LEU A 231 25.15 7.16 16.54
CA LEU A 231 24.31 6.16 17.22
C LEU A 231 25.08 5.09 17.97
N ALA A 232 26.21 4.65 17.42
CA ALA A 232 27.06 3.62 18.05
C ALA A 232 27.84 4.16 19.27
N GLU A 233 28.17 5.45 19.27
CA GLU A 233 28.89 6.10 20.38
C GLU A 233 27.92 6.59 21.47
N GLY A 234 26.65 6.82 21.10
CA GLY A 234 25.60 7.32 21.96
C GLY A 234 25.51 8.84 21.92
N ILE A 235 24.28 9.31 22.11
CA ILE A 235 23.93 10.74 22.16
C ILE A 235 23.40 11.11 23.53
N VAL A 236 23.53 12.37 23.90
CA VAL A 236 22.93 12.94 25.10
C VAL A 236 21.72 13.72 24.70
N LEU A 237 20.55 13.33 25.23
CA LEU A 237 19.28 14.02 25.11
C LEU A 237 19.00 14.79 26.39
N ASP A 238 18.87 16.10 26.32
CA ASP A 238 18.41 16.90 27.45
C ASP A 238 16.89 17.00 27.41
N SER A 239 16.23 16.60 28.49
CA SER A 239 14.77 16.55 28.57
C SER A 239 14.25 17.40 29.72
N ASP A 240 13.33 18.29 29.41
CA ASP A 240 12.60 19.08 30.42
C ASP A 240 11.49 18.29 31.10
N VAL A 241 11.14 17.12 30.57
CA VAL A 241 10.06 16.28 31.07
C VAL A 241 10.58 14.92 31.52
N GLU A 242 9.83 14.31 32.42
CA GLU A 242 10.03 12.95 32.91
C GLU A 242 8.82 12.10 32.52
N GLY A 243 9.03 10.89 32.01
CA GLY A 243 7.94 10.00 31.67
C GLY A 243 8.25 9.02 30.57
N GLU A 244 7.22 8.26 30.20
CA GLU A 244 7.30 7.28 29.12
C GLU A 244 6.89 7.92 27.79
N ILE A 245 7.76 7.83 26.78
CA ILE A 245 7.53 8.32 25.44
C ILE A 245 7.69 7.20 24.41
N PRO A 246 6.86 7.17 23.36
CA PRO A 246 7.05 6.22 22.28
C PRO A 246 8.29 6.57 21.47
N LEU A 247 9.12 5.55 21.18
CA LEU A 247 10.23 5.67 20.24
C LEU A 247 9.80 5.20 18.87
N TRP A 248 9.96 6.07 17.90
CA TRP A 248 9.78 5.77 16.50
C TRP A 248 11.11 5.81 15.78
N ILE A 249 11.36 4.83 14.93
CA ILE A 249 12.58 4.79 14.10
C ILE A 249 12.13 4.79 12.64
N HIS A 250 12.78 5.67 11.88
CA HIS A 250 12.66 5.73 10.43
C HIS A 250 13.90 5.06 9.83
N ALA A 251 13.74 3.83 9.38
CA ALA A 251 14.87 3.05 8.91
C ALA A 251 14.49 2.04 7.83
N LEU A 252 15.48 1.69 7.02
CA LEU A 252 15.45 0.48 6.21
C LEU A 252 15.61 -0.72 7.14
N THR A 253 14.65 -1.60 7.15
CA THR A 253 14.76 -2.86 7.87
C THR A 253 15.48 -3.87 6.97
N PRO A 254 16.69 -4.32 7.29
CA PRO A 254 17.31 -5.41 6.56
C PRO A 254 16.50 -6.69 6.83
N VAL A 255 15.82 -7.16 5.84
CA VAL A 255 15.05 -8.40 5.94
C VAL A 255 15.91 -9.53 5.43
N GLU A 256 16.71 -10.10 6.30
CA GLU A 256 17.56 -11.24 5.95
C GLU A 256 16.84 -12.58 5.96
N ASN A 257 15.67 -12.67 6.57
CA ASN A 257 15.04 -13.98 6.75
C ASN A 257 13.51 -13.93 6.84
N PHE A 258 12.86 -14.23 5.74
CA PHE A 258 11.40 -14.21 5.58
C PHE A 258 10.64 -15.33 6.31
N SER A 259 11.36 -16.33 6.81
CA SER A 259 10.77 -17.49 7.47
C SER A 259 10.72 -17.41 8.98
N LYS A 260 11.29 -16.36 9.58
CA LYS A 260 11.27 -16.17 11.03
C LYS A 260 9.99 -15.47 11.49
N ALA A 261 9.45 -15.92 12.61
CA ALA A 261 8.35 -15.24 13.27
C ALA A 261 8.73 -13.77 13.61
N ALA A 262 7.75 -12.88 13.67
CA ALA A 262 7.95 -11.45 13.94
C ALA A 262 8.81 -11.16 15.17
N LYS A 263 8.65 -11.98 16.20
CA LYS A 263 9.42 -11.91 17.46
C LYS A 263 10.93 -12.19 17.30
N ASP A 264 11.34 -12.78 16.19
CA ASP A 264 12.72 -13.16 15.93
C ASP A 264 13.44 -12.15 15.01
N ASN A 265 12.76 -11.07 14.60
CA ASN A 265 13.34 -9.98 13.82
C ASN A 265 13.83 -8.88 14.74
N GLU A 266 14.89 -9.17 15.48
CA GLU A 266 15.62 -8.16 16.22
C GLU A 266 16.21 -7.15 15.22
N PHE A 267 15.78 -5.91 15.33
CA PHE A 267 16.19 -4.85 14.43
C PHE A 267 17.41 -4.09 14.97
N CYS A 268 17.31 -3.67 16.20
CA CYS A 268 18.39 -2.98 16.89
C CYS A 268 18.21 -3.11 18.39
N LYS A 269 19.29 -2.88 19.14
CA LYS A 269 19.25 -2.75 20.59
C LYS A 269 19.24 -1.27 20.95
N VAL A 270 18.20 -0.84 21.63
CA VAL A 270 18.06 0.51 22.16
C VAL A 270 18.49 0.52 23.62
N THR A 271 19.34 1.45 24.00
CA THR A 271 19.76 1.66 25.38
C THR A 271 19.49 3.11 25.79
N LEU A 272 18.83 3.31 26.91
CA LEU A 272 18.58 4.61 27.49
C LEU A 272 18.98 4.57 28.98
N ASN A 273 19.90 5.44 29.41
CA ASN A 273 20.36 5.55 30.79
C ASN A 273 20.85 4.21 31.41
N GLY A 274 21.30 3.29 30.58
CA GLY A 274 21.75 1.96 31.00
C GLY A 274 20.70 0.85 30.88
N ASP A 275 19.44 1.18 30.82
CA ASP A 275 18.36 0.22 30.51
C ASP A 275 18.30 -0.05 29.01
N SER A 276 18.12 -1.30 28.63
CA SER A 276 18.08 -1.64 27.21
C SER A 276 16.95 -2.60 26.87
N PHE A 277 16.40 -2.44 25.67
CA PHE A 277 15.47 -3.37 25.06
C PHE A 277 15.85 -3.63 23.60
N VAL A 278 15.40 -4.74 23.07
CA VAL A 278 15.55 -5.05 21.65
C VAL A 278 14.31 -4.53 20.92
N ALA A 279 14.56 -3.64 19.98
CA ALA A 279 13.50 -3.14 19.10
C ALA A 279 13.24 -4.19 18.02
N SER A 280 12.00 -4.64 17.91
CA SER A 280 11.56 -5.51 16.83
C SER A 280 10.74 -4.70 15.83
N ALA A 281 11.20 -4.64 14.58
CA ALA A 281 10.35 -4.14 13.51
C ALA A 281 9.27 -5.17 13.22
N THR A 282 8.03 -4.70 13.00
CA THR A 282 6.98 -5.59 12.49
C THR A 282 7.44 -6.09 11.12
N PRO A 283 7.64 -7.40 10.94
CA PRO A 283 8.10 -7.90 9.66
C PRO A 283 7.04 -7.63 8.62
N ILE A 284 7.45 -7.04 7.53
CA ILE A 284 6.65 -6.97 6.33
C ILE A 284 6.67 -8.37 5.72
N ASN A 285 5.63 -9.12 5.95
CA ASN A 285 5.51 -10.53 5.56
C ASN A 285 5.37 -10.76 4.07
N ASN A 286 5.92 -9.90 3.20
CA ASN A 286 5.73 -10.18 1.79
C ASN A 286 6.77 -9.58 0.85
N ILE A 287 7.86 -10.30 0.73
CA ILE A 287 9.00 -9.86 -0.05
C ILE A 287 9.22 -10.66 -1.33
N TRP A 288 8.29 -11.47 -1.69
CA TRP A 288 8.43 -12.27 -2.91
C TRP A 288 8.58 -11.42 -4.18
N HIS A 289 8.31 -10.10 -4.11
CA HIS A 289 8.20 -9.31 -5.34
C HIS A 289 8.77 -7.89 -5.30
N SER A 290 9.47 -7.45 -4.25
CA SER A 290 10.04 -6.11 -4.28
C SER A 290 11.44 -6.00 -3.69
N PRO A 291 12.42 -5.61 -4.50
CA PRO A 291 13.74 -5.20 -4.01
C PRO A 291 13.75 -3.76 -3.47
N LEU A 292 12.62 -3.06 -3.50
CA LEU A 292 12.51 -1.64 -3.16
C LEU A 292 11.70 -1.48 -1.87
N ILE A 293 12.27 -1.90 -0.76
CA ILE A 293 11.75 -1.55 0.57
C ILE A 293 12.40 -0.21 0.92
N GLY A 294 11.59 0.85 0.93
CA GLY A 294 12.02 2.15 1.43
C GLY A 294 12.07 2.18 2.96
N PRO A 295 12.74 3.19 3.54
CA PRO A 295 12.72 3.38 4.98
C PRO A 295 11.28 3.62 5.48
N MET A 296 10.94 3.07 6.62
CA MET A 296 9.60 3.16 7.23
C MET A 296 9.66 3.65 8.66
N TRP A 297 8.67 4.43 9.06
CA TRP A 297 8.45 4.75 10.46
C TRP A 297 7.87 3.56 11.20
N SER A 298 8.58 3.07 12.20
CA SER A 298 8.11 1.98 13.04
C SER A 298 8.19 2.38 14.51
N LYS A 299 7.08 2.21 15.25
CA LYS A 299 7.14 2.28 16.71
C LYS A 299 7.88 1.05 17.21
N VAL A 300 9.07 1.26 17.74
CA VAL A 300 9.97 0.17 18.13
C VAL A 300 10.00 -0.08 19.63
N GLY A 301 9.41 0.79 20.41
CA GLY A 301 9.34 0.64 21.86
C GLY A 301 8.88 1.90 22.56
N THR A 302 9.12 1.94 23.86
CA THR A 302 8.85 3.08 24.73
C THR A 302 10.12 3.41 25.51
N LEU A 303 10.50 4.68 25.50
CA LEU A 303 11.61 5.21 26.29
C LEU A 303 11.09 5.78 27.60
N LYS A 304 11.84 5.56 28.68
CA LYS A 304 11.56 6.16 29.98
C LYS A 304 12.57 7.28 30.23
N LEU A 305 12.20 8.50 29.88
CA LEU A 305 13.02 9.69 30.08
C LEU A 305 13.03 10.13 31.55
N THR A 306 14.18 10.64 31.97
CA THR A 306 14.32 11.41 33.20
C THR A 306 14.54 12.88 32.86
N LYS A 307 14.19 13.77 33.77
CA LYS A 307 14.45 15.20 33.61
C LYS A 307 15.97 15.45 33.60
N GLY A 308 16.44 16.26 32.63
CA GLY A 308 17.85 16.54 32.40
C GLY A 308 18.48 15.58 31.38
N GLU A 309 19.77 15.31 31.53
CA GLU A 309 20.53 14.50 30.58
C GLU A 309 20.08 13.03 30.57
N ASN A 310 19.74 12.55 29.37
CA ASN A 310 19.48 11.14 29.09
C ASN A 310 20.51 10.64 28.07
N ARG A 311 21.14 9.51 28.33
CA ARG A 311 22.11 8.90 27.42
C ARG A 311 21.41 7.83 26.58
N PHE A 312 21.32 8.09 25.30
CA PHE A 312 20.65 7.25 24.33
C PHE A 312 21.64 6.61 23.37
N ARG A 313 21.47 5.32 23.10
CA ARG A 313 22.32 4.57 22.17
C ARG A 313 21.49 3.54 21.41
N ILE A 314 21.81 3.39 20.12
CA ILE A 314 21.29 2.30 19.29
C ILE A 314 22.47 1.49 18.75
N THR A 315 22.41 0.16 18.85
CA THR A 315 23.46 -0.76 18.38
C THR A 315 22.86 -1.97 17.68
#